data_ddb38a9087315f287313bbcd4e50c8e3
#
_entry.id   ddb38a9087315f287313bbcd4e50c8e3
#
_cell.length_a   1.000
_cell.length_b   1.000
_cell.length_c   1.000
_cell.angle_alpha   90.00
_cell.angle_beta   90.00
_cell.angle_gamma   90.00
#
_symmetry.space_group_name_H-M   'P 1'
#
loop_
_entity.id
_entity.type
_entity.pdbx_description
1 polymer ?
#
loop_
_entity_poly.entity_id
_entity_poly.type
_entity_poly.pdbx_seq_one_letter_code
_entity_poly.pdbx_strand_id
1 'polypeptide(L)'
;MTAAPVSSSLLRVALIGNPNTGKSTLFNRLTGARQKIGNYPGVTVERKSGAWEFGGRRVELVDLPGAYSLAASSPDELVAFDFLTGHLAGEAPPDVVICVVDASNIVRNLFLASQVADLGLPLVIALNMSDAAEKSGIRVDAHLLSRRLGVPVVRTVATKGEGVEALETAVNRAAEDRACMAQVPWPEAVGRAVGYLRVGLEKEGARPLSEGELRRVLFDRQSVLLARAGLPASFDPSGLISASRDI
;
A
#
# COMPACT_ATOMS: atom_id res chain seq x y z
N MET A 1 32.13 17.71 -8.80
CA MET A 1 30.93 16.88 -9.08
C MET A 1 29.76 17.59 -8.46
N THR A 2 29.02 18.35 -9.22
CA THR A 2 27.82 19.09 -8.80
C THR A 2 26.69 18.09 -8.66
N ALA A 3 26.18 17.95 -7.43
CA ALA A 3 24.95 17.16 -7.17
C ALA A 3 23.80 17.74 -7.99
N ALA A 4 23.11 16.90 -8.74
CA ALA A 4 21.91 17.28 -9.47
C ALA A 4 20.89 17.87 -8.47
N PRO A 5 20.12 18.91 -8.85
CA PRO A 5 19.13 19.49 -7.97
C PRO A 5 18.08 18.43 -7.65
N VAL A 6 17.91 18.13 -6.35
CA VAL A 6 16.81 17.30 -5.85
C VAL A 6 15.52 17.97 -6.28
N SER A 7 14.72 17.26 -7.08
CA SER A 7 13.38 17.70 -7.52
C SER A 7 12.60 18.25 -6.32
N SER A 8 12.19 19.51 -6.39
CA SER A 8 11.47 20.23 -5.31
C SER A 8 9.99 19.80 -5.17
N SER A 9 9.58 18.70 -5.81
CA SER A 9 8.22 18.17 -5.71
C SER A 9 8.01 17.55 -4.31
N LEU A 10 6.90 17.90 -3.70
CA LEU A 10 6.46 17.32 -2.44
C LEU A 10 6.25 15.80 -2.64
N LEU A 11 7.04 14.99 -1.95
CA LEU A 11 6.89 13.53 -1.97
C LEU A 11 5.68 13.14 -1.10
N ARG A 12 4.77 12.36 -1.62
CA ARG A 12 3.62 11.84 -0.85
C ARG A 12 3.87 10.40 -0.45
N VAL A 13 3.85 10.13 0.85
CA VAL A 13 4.09 8.80 1.42
C VAL A 13 2.86 8.35 2.21
N ALA A 14 2.34 7.17 1.89
CA ALA A 14 1.28 6.54 2.67
C ALA A 14 1.88 5.62 3.74
N LEU A 15 1.35 5.67 4.96
CA LEU A 15 1.66 4.73 6.02
C LEU A 15 0.47 3.80 6.22
N ILE A 16 0.65 2.50 6.01
CA ILE A 16 -0.38 1.47 6.19
C ILE A 16 0.14 0.35 7.08
N GLY A 17 -0.75 -0.39 7.71
CA GLY A 17 -0.39 -1.54 8.52
C GLY A 17 -1.59 -2.11 9.25
N ASN A 18 -1.45 -3.32 9.75
CA ASN A 18 -2.50 -3.95 10.56
C ASN A 18 -2.71 -3.15 11.87
N PRO A 19 -3.89 -3.25 12.48
CA PRO A 19 -4.08 -2.72 13.82
C PRO A 19 -3.03 -3.25 14.81
N ASN A 20 -2.59 -2.38 15.71
CA ASN A 20 -1.61 -2.68 16.78
C ASN A 20 -0.16 -2.99 16.32
N THR A 21 0.21 -2.69 15.07
CA THR A 21 1.61 -2.83 14.58
C THR A 21 2.52 -1.68 15.01
N GLY A 22 1.99 -0.70 15.76
CA GLY A 22 2.72 0.51 16.13
C GLY A 22 2.75 1.58 15.05
N LYS A 23 1.85 1.50 14.07
CA LYS A 23 1.71 2.44 12.95
C LYS A 23 1.59 3.89 13.43
N SER A 24 0.64 4.20 14.33
CA SER A 24 0.45 5.56 14.87
C SER A 24 1.66 6.04 15.69
N THR A 25 2.36 5.14 16.38
CA THR A 25 3.60 5.50 17.08
C THR A 25 4.69 5.89 16.09
N LEU A 26 4.83 5.14 15.01
CA LEU A 26 5.78 5.46 13.94
C LEU A 26 5.42 6.77 13.24
N PHE A 27 4.14 6.97 12.91
CA PHE A 27 3.64 8.22 12.33
C PHE A 27 3.99 9.44 13.21
N ASN A 28 3.70 9.35 14.51
CA ASN A 28 4.02 10.43 15.45
C ASN A 28 5.52 10.67 15.56
N ARG A 29 6.32 9.62 15.50
CA ARG A 29 7.79 9.74 15.53
C ARG A 29 8.34 10.47 14.32
N LEU A 30 7.81 10.18 13.13
CA LEU A 30 8.27 10.74 11.85
C LEU A 30 7.80 12.20 11.68
N THR A 31 6.55 12.51 12.07
CA THR A 31 5.95 13.84 11.85
C THR A 31 6.13 14.81 13.02
N GLY A 32 6.44 14.32 14.21
CA GLY A 32 6.49 15.12 15.44
C GLY A 32 5.13 15.81 15.71
N ALA A 33 5.18 17.11 16.09
CA ALA A 33 3.98 17.89 16.37
C ALA A 33 3.29 18.48 15.10
N ARG A 34 3.81 18.21 13.91
CA ARG A 34 3.34 18.82 12.65
C ARG A 34 2.28 17.94 11.96
N GLN A 35 1.17 17.75 12.66
CA GLN A 35 0.07 16.88 12.19
C GLN A 35 -1.17 17.71 11.86
N LYS A 36 -1.93 17.22 10.88
CA LYS A 36 -3.26 17.70 10.52
C LYS A 36 -4.24 16.54 10.66
N ILE A 37 -5.33 16.78 11.36
CA ILE A 37 -6.40 15.81 11.57
C ILE A 37 -7.67 16.35 10.91
N GLY A 38 -8.38 15.52 10.22
CA GLY A 38 -9.65 15.82 9.55
C GLY A 38 -10.40 14.53 9.23
N ASN A 39 -11.34 14.60 8.32
CA ASN A 39 -12.00 13.41 7.78
C ASN A 39 -11.70 13.30 6.29
N TYR A 40 -11.71 12.08 5.76
CA TYR A 40 -11.70 11.88 4.32
C TYR A 40 -13.00 12.40 3.71
N PRO A 41 -12.96 13.00 2.51
CA PRO A 41 -14.14 13.55 1.87
C PRO A 41 -15.27 12.52 1.72
N GLY A 42 -16.47 12.86 2.19
CA GLY A 42 -17.67 12.03 2.02
C GLY A 42 -17.78 10.80 2.93
N VAL A 43 -16.86 10.62 3.87
CA VAL A 43 -16.89 9.49 4.82
C VAL A 43 -16.54 9.95 6.24
N THR A 44 -16.94 9.16 7.24
CA THR A 44 -16.68 9.45 8.66
C THR A 44 -15.32 8.91 9.15
N VAL A 45 -14.46 8.50 8.23
CA VAL A 45 -13.14 7.96 8.53
C VAL A 45 -12.14 9.09 8.75
N GLU A 46 -11.40 9.03 9.85
CA GLU A 46 -10.41 10.03 10.22
C GLU A 46 -9.21 10.01 9.26
N ARG A 47 -8.83 11.19 8.77
CA ARG A 47 -7.62 11.44 7.98
C ARG A 47 -6.56 12.09 8.84
N LYS A 48 -5.41 11.46 8.97
CA LYS A 48 -4.22 12.02 9.59
C LYS A 48 -3.13 12.23 8.56
N SER A 49 -2.59 13.43 8.49
CA SER A 49 -1.39 13.69 7.69
C SER A 49 -0.42 14.58 8.47
N GLY A 50 0.84 14.52 8.09
CA GLY A 50 1.87 15.32 8.74
C GLY A 50 3.03 15.61 7.80
N ALA A 51 3.76 16.68 8.11
CA ALA A 51 5.00 17.00 7.43
C ALA A 51 6.15 16.18 8.03
N TRP A 52 6.90 15.52 7.15
CA TRP A 52 8.12 14.81 7.48
C TRP A 52 9.24 15.36 6.59
N GLU A 53 10.37 15.70 7.17
CA GLU A 53 11.49 16.31 6.45
C GLU A 53 12.76 15.54 6.74
N PHE A 54 13.44 15.09 5.68
CA PHE A 54 14.73 14.41 5.78
C PHE A 54 15.54 14.59 4.48
N GLY A 55 16.86 14.64 4.60
CA GLY A 55 17.76 14.77 3.45
C GLY A 55 17.47 15.98 2.54
N GLY A 56 16.90 17.06 3.08
CA GLY A 56 16.47 18.23 2.31
C GLY A 56 15.18 18.04 1.49
N ARG A 57 14.52 16.88 1.61
CA ARG A 57 13.26 16.56 0.94
C ARG A 57 12.08 16.83 1.88
N ARG A 58 11.01 17.40 1.32
CA ARG A 58 9.74 17.59 2.02
C ARG A 58 8.79 16.46 1.67
N VAL A 59 8.22 15.82 2.68
CA VAL A 59 7.32 14.68 2.55
C VAL A 59 5.99 14.99 3.21
N GLU A 60 4.88 14.74 2.52
CA GLU A 60 3.57 14.60 3.13
C GLU A 60 3.38 13.13 3.51
N LEU A 61 3.40 12.84 4.81
CA LEU A 61 3.09 11.51 5.33
C LEU A 61 1.60 11.43 5.65
N VAL A 62 0.89 10.47 5.06
CA VAL A 62 -0.53 10.23 5.28
C VAL A 62 -0.71 8.92 6.03
N ASP A 63 -1.31 8.97 7.23
CA ASP A 63 -1.62 7.79 8.04
C ASP A 63 -2.96 7.20 7.56
N LEU A 64 -2.91 6.04 6.92
CA LEU A 64 -4.12 5.34 6.48
C LEU A 64 -4.74 4.58 7.66
N PRO A 65 -6.07 4.36 7.65
CA PRO A 65 -6.72 3.51 8.63
C PRO A 65 -6.03 2.14 8.73
N GLY A 66 -6.03 1.56 9.93
CA GLY A 66 -5.50 0.22 10.14
C GLY A 66 -6.37 -0.82 9.42
N ALA A 67 -5.76 -1.65 8.60
CA ALA A 67 -6.45 -2.63 7.79
C ALA A 67 -5.81 -4.01 7.93
N TYR A 68 -6.62 -5.06 7.88
CA TYR A 68 -6.10 -6.43 7.78
C TYR A 68 -5.97 -6.88 6.32
N SER A 69 -6.76 -6.27 5.46
CA SER A 69 -6.75 -6.51 4.03
C SER A 69 -7.15 -5.24 3.27
N LEU A 70 -6.96 -5.25 1.97
CA LEU A 70 -7.50 -4.22 1.08
C LEU A 70 -8.79 -4.71 0.38
N ALA A 71 -9.49 -5.71 0.90
CA ALA A 71 -10.70 -6.28 0.28
C ALA A 71 -11.91 -5.34 0.31
N ALA A 72 -11.77 -4.14 0.89
CA ALA A 72 -12.82 -3.13 1.00
C ALA A 72 -14.10 -3.62 1.71
N SER A 73 -13.91 -4.54 2.67
CA SER A 73 -15.01 -5.10 3.46
C SER A 73 -15.50 -4.16 4.57
N SER A 74 -14.72 -3.14 4.89
CA SER A 74 -15.07 -2.11 5.87
C SER A 74 -14.83 -0.71 5.29
N PRO A 75 -15.44 0.36 5.84
CA PRO A 75 -15.18 1.73 5.43
C PRO A 75 -13.70 2.10 5.49
N ASP A 76 -12.97 1.63 6.50
CA ASP A 76 -11.55 1.87 6.69
C ASP A 76 -10.71 1.22 5.58
N GLU A 77 -10.99 -0.04 5.26
CA GLU A 77 -10.30 -0.75 4.17
C GLU A 77 -10.61 -0.13 2.81
N LEU A 78 -11.85 0.33 2.62
CA LEU A 78 -12.27 1.01 1.41
C LEU A 78 -11.51 2.32 1.21
N VAL A 79 -11.42 3.15 2.26
CA VAL A 79 -10.67 4.41 2.23
C VAL A 79 -9.19 4.17 1.95
N ALA A 80 -8.58 3.16 2.61
CA ALA A 80 -7.19 2.82 2.37
C ALA A 80 -6.97 2.38 0.92
N PHE A 81 -7.84 1.54 0.38
CA PHE A 81 -7.78 1.11 -1.01
C PHE A 81 -7.92 2.29 -1.98
N ASP A 82 -8.92 3.17 -1.77
CA ASP A 82 -9.18 4.33 -2.62
C ASP A 82 -8.04 5.32 -2.65
N PHE A 83 -7.45 5.57 -1.48
CA PHE A 83 -6.29 6.43 -1.39
C PHE A 83 -5.11 5.86 -2.17
N LEU A 84 -4.81 4.56 -1.98
CA LEU A 84 -3.69 3.90 -2.65
C LEU A 84 -3.86 3.85 -4.18
N THR A 85 -5.09 3.73 -4.65
CA THR A 85 -5.39 3.63 -6.10
C THR A 85 -5.72 4.98 -6.75
N GLY A 86 -5.74 6.08 -5.96
CA GLY A 86 -6.06 7.42 -6.47
C GLY A 86 -7.54 7.62 -6.79
N HIS A 87 -8.43 6.80 -6.23
CA HIS A 87 -9.88 6.92 -6.42
C HIS A 87 -10.56 7.82 -5.39
N LEU A 88 -9.82 8.25 -4.38
CA LEU A 88 -10.36 9.12 -3.35
C LEU A 88 -10.45 10.56 -3.87
N ALA A 89 -11.65 11.11 -3.88
CA ALA A 89 -11.90 12.45 -4.40
C ALA A 89 -11.04 13.51 -3.69
N GLY A 90 -10.33 14.32 -4.47
CA GLY A 90 -9.47 15.38 -3.94
C GLY A 90 -8.11 14.92 -3.40
N GLU A 91 -7.80 13.63 -3.49
CA GLU A 91 -6.52 13.07 -3.06
C GLU A 91 -5.76 12.48 -4.26
N ALA A 92 -4.46 12.79 -4.35
CA ALA A 92 -3.58 12.09 -5.29
C ALA A 92 -3.08 10.77 -4.68
N PRO A 93 -2.79 9.75 -5.48
CA PRO A 93 -2.17 8.52 -4.98
C PRO A 93 -0.79 8.81 -4.38
N PRO A 94 -0.29 7.94 -3.49
CA PRO A 94 1.05 8.09 -2.91
C PRO A 94 2.14 7.74 -3.92
N ASP A 95 3.30 8.38 -3.77
CA ASP A 95 4.52 8.04 -4.52
C ASP A 95 5.20 6.79 -3.95
N VAL A 96 5.10 6.60 -2.62
CA VAL A 96 5.68 5.47 -1.87
C VAL A 96 4.72 5.04 -0.77
N VAL A 97 4.68 3.75 -0.51
CA VAL A 97 3.94 3.18 0.63
C VAL A 97 4.91 2.60 1.65
N ILE A 98 4.75 2.96 2.91
CA ILE A 98 5.39 2.29 4.03
C ILE A 98 4.38 1.32 4.64
N CYS A 99 4.63 0.02 4.56
CA CYS A 99 3.83 -0.98 5.25
C CYS A 99 4.45 -1.33 6.60
N VAL A 100 3.76 -1.02 7.69
CA VAL A 100 4.21 -1.31 9.05
C VAL A 100 3.84 -2.75 9.41
N VAL A 101 4.85 -3.55 9.64
CA VAL A 101 4.75 -5.00 9.94
C VAL A 101 5.26 -5.24 11.34
N ASP A 102 4.47 -5.90 12.18
CA ASP A 102 4.91 -6.36 13.49
C ASP A 102 5.84 -7.59 13.32
N ALA A 103 7.09 -7.45 13.77
CA ALA A 103 8.09 -8.49 13.68
C ALA A 103 7.72 -9.77 14.44
N SER A 104 6.85 -9.70 15.45
CA SER A 104 6.37 -10.85 16.20
C SER A 104 5.25 -11.62 15.49
N ASN A 105 4.59 -11.00 14.48
CA ASN A 105 3.46 -11.59 13.75
C ASN A 105 3.59 -11.37 12.24
N ILE A 106 4.77 -11.66 11.72
CA ILE A 106 5.18 -11.30 10.37
C ILE A 106 4.29 -11.94 9.28
N VAL A 107 3.92 -13.21 9.43
CA VAL A 107 3.14 -13.96 8.42
C VAL A 107 1.80 -13.29 8.17
N ARG A 108 1.09 -12.93 9.24
CA ARG A 108 -0.20 -12.26 9.14
C ARG A 108 -0.08 -10.87 8.53
N ASN A 109 0.96 -10.14 8.91
CA ASN A 109 1.13 -8.75 8.48
C ASN A 109 1.65 -8.64 7.04
N LEU A 110 2.43 -9.60 6.56
CA LEU A 110 2.88 -9.65 5.17
C LEU A 110 1.72 -9.87 4.18
N PHE A 111 0.59 -10.40 4.63
CA PHE A 111 -0.59 -10.53 3.77
C PHE A 111 -1.07 -9.16 3.26
N LEU A 112 -1.16 -8.15 4.14
CA LEU A 112 -1.50 -6.79 3.71
C LEU A 112 -0.43 -6.21 2.77
N ALA A 113 0.86 -6.44 3.08
CA ALA A 113 1.96 -5.97 2.23
C ALA A 113 1.90 -6.59 0.83
N SER A 114 1.53 -7.87 0.70
CA SER A 114 1.36 -8.52 -0.60
C SER A 114 0.21 -7.90 -1.42
N GLN A 115 -0.88 -7.50 -0.76
CA GLN A 115 -1.98 -6.82 -1.43
C GLN A 115 -1.63 -5.39 -1.88
N VAL A 116 -0.79 -4.68 -1.13
CA VAL A 116 -0.23 -3.40 -1.56
C VAL A 116 0.70 -3.59 -2.77
N ALA A 117 1.51 -4.66 -2.74
CA ALA A 117 2.39 -5.01 -3.86
C ALA A 117 1.62 -5.29 -5.16
N ASP A 118 0.45 -5.94 -5.07
CA ASP A 118 -0.42 -6.21 -6.23
C ASP A 118 -0.93 -4.93 -6.91
N LEU A 119 -0.93 -3.78 -6.20
CA LEU A 119 -1.26 -2.49 -6.78
C LEU A 119 -0.10 -1.89 -7.60
N GLY A 120 1.10 -2.47 -7.54
CA GLY A 120 2.28 -2.00 -8.26
C GLY A 120 2.87 -0.69 -7.71
N LEU A 121 2.60 -0.37 -6.46
CA LEU A 121 3.12 0.83 -5.80
C LEU A 121 4.53 0.60 -5.24
N PRO A 122 5.42 1.62 -5.29
CA PRO A 122 6.69 1.57 -4.59
C PRO A 122 6.47 1.33 -3.09
N LEU A 123 7.15 0.31 -2.55
CA LEU A 123 6.88 -0.22 -1.21
C LEU A 123 8.15 -0.31 -0.37
N VAL A 124 8.04 0.11 0.89
CA VAL A 124 9.04 -0.12 1.94
C VAL A 124 8.34 -0.84 3.10
N ILE A 125 8.97 -1.86 3.67
CA ILE A 125 8.47 -2.53 4.86
C ILE A 125 9.20 -1.98 6.09
N ALA A 126 8.45 -1.38 7.01
CA ALA A 126 8.92 -1.05 8.34
C ALA A 126 8.64 -2.25 9.28
N LEU A 127 9.67 -3.07 9.54
CA LEU A 127 9.60 -4.21 10.44
C LEU A 127 9.69 -3.73 11.88
N ASN A 128 8.56 -3.33 12.43
CA ASN A 128 8.44 -2.69 13.72
C ASN A 128 8.35 -3.69 14.88
N MET A 129 8.50 -3.21 16.10
CA MET A 129 8.51 -4.03 17.32
C MET A 129 9.63 -5.10 17.31
N SER A 130 10.72 -4.83 16.58
CA SER A 130 11.83 -5.77 16.44
C SER A 130 12.48 -6.14 17.77
N ASP A 131 12.48 -5.22 18.75
CA ASP A 131 12.98 -5.49 20.10
C ASP A 131 12.04 -6.41 20.91
N ALA A 132 10.73 -6.30 20.71
CA ALA A 132 9.75 -7.17 21.37
C ALA A 132 9.80 -8.58 20.78
N ALA A 133 9.94 -8.71 19.46
CA ALA A 133 10.12 -9.99 18.80
C ALA A 133 11.37 -10.71 19.29
N GLU A 134 12.51 -10.02 19.39
CA GLU A 134 13.77 -10.59 19.88
C GLU A 134 13.67 -11.06 21.34
N LYS A 135 13.03 -10.27 22.22
CA LYS A 135 12.76 -10.67 23.60
C LYS A 135 11.90 -11.94 23.69
N SER A 136 11.03 -12.15 22.71
CA SER A 136 10.19 -13.35 22.60
C SER A 136 10.89 -14.51 21.87
N GLY A 137 12.19 -14.39 21.57
CA GLY A 137 12.97 -15.42 20.89
C GLY A 137 12.76 -15.47 19.36
N ILE A 138 11.99 -14.54 18.80
CA ILE A 138 11.74 -14.45 17.36
C ILE A 138 12.83 -13.59 16.72
N ARG A 139 13.62 -14.20 15.83
CA ARG A 139 14.65 -13.51 15.06
C ARG A 139 14.25 -13.44 13.60
N VAL A 140 14.12 -12.21 13.07
CA VAL A 140 13.82 -11.98 11.67
C VAL A 140 15.05 -11.39 10.99
N ASP A 141 15.54 -12.05 9.96
CA ASP A 141 16.59 -11.52 9.10
C ASP A 141 15.97 -10.55 8.07
N ALA A 142 16.04 -9.25 8.37
CA ALA A 142 15.50 -8.20 7.51
C ALA A 142 16.20 -8.15 6.14
N HIS A 143 17.50 -8.48 6.07
CA HIS A 143 18.24 -8.53 4.81
C HIS A 143 17.78 -9.68 3.92
N LEU A 144 17.62 -10.87 4.50
CA LEU A 144 17.10 -12.01 3.75
C LEU A 144 15.67 -11.74 3.28
N LEU A 145 14.84 -11.16 4.15
CA LEU A 145 13.46 -10.81 3.83
C LEU A 145 13.41 -9.78 2.69
N SER A 146 14.23 -8.73 2.76
CA SER A 146 14.34 -7.71 1.70
C SER A 146 14.71 -8.33 0.34
N ARG A 147 15.70 -9.22 0.31
CA ARG A 147 16.09 -9.92 -0.93
C ARG A 147 14.98 -10.81 -1.47
N ARG A 148 14.23 -11.50 -0.60
CA ARG A 148 13.14 -12.38 -1.00
C ARG A 148 11.92 -11.63 -1.53
N LEU A 149 11.63 -10.48 -0.92
CA LEU A 149 10.48 -9.65 -1.29
C LEU A 149 10.79 -8.66 -2.43
N GLY A 150 12.08 -8.38 -2.69
CA GLY A 150 12.50 -7.41 -3.70
C GLY A 150 12.28 -5.95 -3.30
N VAL A 151 11.96 -5.67 -2.04
CA VAL A 151 11.76 -4.31 -1.51
C VAL A 151 12.58 -4.08 -0.24
N PRO A 152 12.90 -2.83 0.10
CA PRO A 152 13.57 -2.52 1.35
C PRO A 152 12.76 -3.00 2.56
N VAL A 153 13.42 -3.69 3.48
CA VAL A 153 12.88 -4.06 4.79
C VAL A 153 13.76 -3.44 5.86
N VAL A 154 13.20 -2.53 6.64
CA VAL A 154 13.92 -1.78 7.66
C VAL A 154 13.42 -2.17 9.03
N ARG A 155 14.33 -2.63 9.91
CA ARG A 155 14.01 -2.89 11.31
C ARG A 155 13.78 -1.57 12.03
N THR A 156 12.67 -1.48 12.75
CA THR A 156 12.30 -0.28 13.50
C THR A 156 11.83 -0.64 14.91
N VAL A 157 12.08 0.30 15.84
CA VAL A 157 11.46 0.34 17.17
C VAL A 157 10.89 1.74 17.34
N ALA A 158 9.66 1.94 16.89
CA ALA A 158 9.03 3.25 16.79
C ALA A 158 9.01 4.02 18.12
N THR A 159 8.84 3.33 19.25
CA THR A 159 8.85 3.94 20.60
C THR A 159 10.21 4.54 20.95
N LYS A 160 11.30 3.99 20.43
CA LYS A 160 12.67 4.46 20.68
C LYS A 160 13.23 5.34 19.56
N GLY A 161 12.59 5.36 18.39
CA GLY A 161 13.09 6.03 17.19
C GLY A 161 14.20 5.24 16.46
N GLU A 162 14.44 4.00 16.85
CA GLU A 162 15.43 3.14 16.18
C GLU A 162 14.97 2.82 14.76
N GLY A 163 15.88 2.90 13.79
CA GLY A 163 15.64 2.58 12.39
C GLY A 163 15.03 3.72 11.56
N VAL A 164 14.76 4.91 12.13
CA VAL A 164 14.18 6.05 11.41
C VAL A 164 15.07 6.50 10.25
N GLU A 165 16.36 6.75 10.46
CA GLU A 165 17.30 7.17 9.41
C GLU A 165 17.43 6.14 8.28
N ALA A 166 17.42 4.85 8.63
CA ALA A 166 17.41 3.79 7.63
C ALA A 166 16.10 3.76 6.84
N LEU A 167 14.97 4.07 7.49
CA LEU A 167 13.67 4.19 6.84
C LEU A 167 13.62 5.38 5.86
N GLU A 168 14.18 6.53 6.25
CA GLU A 168 14.34 7.71 5.38
C GLU A 168 15.12 7.37 4.10
N THR A 169 16.25 6.71 4.28
CA THR A 169 17.09 6.25 3.16
C THR A 169 16.33 5.28 2.24
N ALA A 170 15.59 4.33 2.85
CA ALA A 170 14.81 3.34 2.12
C ALA A 170 13.65 3.98 1.33
N VAL A 171 12.95 4.96 1.91
CA VAL A 171 11.87 5.70 1.24
C VAL A 171 12.40 6.51 0.07
N ASN A 172 13.52 7.22 0.22
CA ASN A 172 14.15 7.94 -0.88
C ASN A 172 14.48 7.00 -2.05
N ARG A 173 15.14 5.89 -1.73
CA ARG A 173 15.49 4.89 -2.74
C ARG A 173 14.27 4.28 -3.42
N ALA A 174 13.23 3.95 -2.66
CA ALA A 174 12.00 3.41 -3.23
C ALA A 174 11.31 4.40 -4.17
N ALA A 175 11.34 5.70 -3.85
CA ALA A 175 10.81 6.75 -4.71
C ALA A 175 11.59 6.91 -6.01
N GLU A 176 12.92 6.81 -5.95
CA GLU A 176 13.82 6.95 -7.11
C GLU A 176 13.79 5.72 -8.02
N ASP A 177 13.95 4.54 -7.43
CA ASP A 177 14.02 3.26 -8.14
C ASP A 177 12.63 2.73 -8.51
N ARG A 178 11.53 3.31 -7.98
CA ARG A 178 10.17 2.79 -8.03
C ARG A 178 10.11 1.32 -7.59
N ALA A 179 10.79 1.00 -6.48
CA ALA A 179 10.98 -0.35 -5.99
C ALA A 179 9.63 -0.98 -5.58
N CYS A 180 9.12 -1.86 -6.41
CA CYS A 180 7.90 -2.62 -6.16
C CYS A 180 8.26 -4.02 -5.63
N MET A 181 7.45 -4.54 -4.73
CA MET A 181 7.63 -5.89 -4.19
C MET A 181 7.54 -6.92 -5.32
N ALA A 182 8.41 -7.94 -5.26
CA ALA A 182 8.33 -9.06 -6.17
C ALA A 182 6.94 -9.68 -6.09
N GLN A 183 6.24 -9.70 -7.22
CA GLN A 183 4.92 -10.31 -7.27
C GLN A 183 5.06 -11.82 -7.13
N VAL A 184 4.19 -12.44 -6.34
CA VAL A 184 4.04 -13.88 -6.34
C VAL A 184 3.55 -14.29 -7.74
N PRO A 185 4.24 -15.21 -8.42
CA PRO A 185 3.79 -15.61 -9.75
C PRO A 185 2.39 -16.24 -9.66
N TRP A 186 1.46 -15.63 -10.34
CA TRP A 186 0.12 -16.18 -10.48
C TRP A 186 0.12 -17.33 -11.48
N PRO A 187 -0.73 -18.36 -11.33
CA PRO A 187 -0.93 -19.37 -12.34
C PRO A 187 -1.25 -18.72 -13.70
N GLU A 188 -0.72 -19.30 -14.78
CA GLU A 188 -0.90 -18.78 -16.14
C GLU A 188 -2.38 -18.56 -16.50
N ALA A 189 -3.25 -19.46 -16.03
CA ALA A 189 -4.70 -19.35 -16.19
C ALA A 189 -5.26 -18.03 -15.61
N VAL A 190 -4.72 -17.55 -14.48
CA VAL A 190 -5.14 -16.26 -13.90
C VAL A 190 -4.73 -15.10 -14.81
N GLY A 191 -3.53 -15.15 -15.38
CA GLY A 191 -3.07 -14.15 -16.35
C GLY A 191 -3.97 -14.08 -17.60
N ARG A 192 -4.35 -15.24 -18.15
CA ARG A 192 -5.29 -15.30 -19.27
C ARG A 192 -6.66 -14.75 -18.89
N ALA A 193 -7.20 -15.15 -17.74
CA ALA A 193 -8.49 -14.67 -17.25
C ALA A 193 -8.50 -13.14 -17.03
N VAL A 194 -7.44 -12.56 -16.47
CA VAL A 194 -7.28 -11.12 -16.31
C VAL A 194 -7.24 -10.40 -17.66
N GLY A 195 -6.51 -10.96 -18.64
CA GLY A 195 -6.47 -10.40 -20.00
C GLY A 195 -7.85 -10.39 -20.67
N TYR A 196 -8.59 -11.49 -20.55
CA TYR A 196 -9.94 -11.59 -21.08
C TYR A 196 -10.91 -10.60 -20.41
N LEU A 197 -10.85 -10.52 -19.08
CA LEU A 197 -11.68 -9.60 -18.29
C LEU A 197 -11.39 -8.14 -18.66
N ARG A 198 -10.12 -7.77 -18.84
CA ARG A 198 -9.72 -6.42 -19.29
C ARG A 198 -10.41 -6.03 -20.59
N VAL A 199 -10.27 -6.88 -21.61
CA VAL A 199 -10.88 -6.61 -22.93
C VAL A 199 -12.40 -6.54 -22.84
N GLY A 200 -13.02 -7.41 -22.03
CA GLY A 200 -14.46 -7.40 -21.83
C GLY A 200 -14.96 -6.10 -21.19
N LEU A 201 -14.31 -5.68 -20.11
CA LEU A 201 -14.68 -4.45 -19.39
C LEU A 201 -14.45 -3.18 -20.22
N GLU A 202 -13.37 -3.13 -21.01
CA GLU A 202 -13.11 -2.02 -21.94
C GLU A 202 -14.19 -1.90 -23.01
N LYS A 203 -14.72 -3.02 -23.52
CA LYS A 203 -15.85 -3.01 -24.48
C LYS A 203 -17.14 -2.48 -23.86
N GLU A 204 -17.33 -2.65 -22.57
CA GLU A 204 -18.46 -2.11 -21.82
C GLU A 204 -18.25 -0.64 -21.41
N GLY A 205 -17.15 -0.02 -21.84
CA GLY A 205 -16.85 1.38 -21.58
C GLY A 205 -16.21 1.65 -20.21
N ALA A 206 -15.72 0.61 -19.54
CA ALA A 206 -14.99 0.80 -18.30
C ALA A 206 -13.69 1.57 -18.52
N ARG A 207 -13.35 2.47 -17.57
CA ARG A 207 -12.01 3.03 -17.56
C ARG A 207 -10.96 1.93 -17.34
N PRO A 208 -9.72 2.14 -17.82
CA PRO A 208 -8.66 1.17 -17.61
C PRO A 208 -8.46 0.84 -16.12
N LEU A 209 -8.43 -0.44 -15.80
CA LEU A 209 -8.11 -0.97 -14.48
C LEU A 209 -6.68 -1.52 -14.48
N SER A 210 -5.97 -1.34 -13.38
CA SER A 210 -4.68 -1.96 -13.15
C SER A 210 -4.82 -3.48 -13.06
N GLU A 211 -3.72 -4.20 -13.22
CA GLU A 211 -3.74 -5.67 -13.15
C GLU A 211 -4.17 -6.18 -11.77
N GLY A 212 -3.76 -5.50 -10.69
CA GLY A 212 -4.19 -5.79 -9.34
C GLY A 212 -5.70 -5.57 -9.12
N GLU A 213 -6.26 -4.51 -9.71
CA GLU A 213 -7.71 -4.25 -9.68
C GLU A 213 -8.49 -5.32 -10.47
N LEU A 214 -7.99 -5.73 -11.65
CA LEU A 214 -8.62 -6.78 -12.45
C LEU A 214 -8.61 -8.14 -11.73
N ARG A 215 -7.50 -8.51 -11.07
CA ARG A 215 -7.46 -9.70 -10.22
C ARG A 215 -8.50 -9.64 -9.11
N ARG A 216 -8.69 -8.46 -8.51
CA ARG A 216 -9.74 -8.29 -7.49
C ARG A 216 -11.14 -8.47 -8.07
N VAL A 217 -11.44 -7.89 -9.22
CA VAL A 217 -12.73 -8.13 -9.90
C VAL A 217 -12.93 -9.61 -10.19
N LEU A 218 -11.86 -10.35 -10.54
CA LEU A 218 -11.92 -11.77 -10.84
C LEU A 218 -12.24 -12.64 -9.60
N PHE A 219 -11.69 -12.28 -8.44
CA PHE A 219 -11.79 -13.10 -7.22
C PHE A 219 -12.77 -12.53 -6.19
N ASP A 220 -12.91 -11.21 -6.14
CA ASP A 220 -13.80 -10.52 -5.22
C ASP A 220 -15.03 -10.04 -5.99
N ARG A 221 -16.16 -10.68 -5.74
CA ARG A 221 -17.44 -10.40 -6.42
C ARG A 221 -18.04 -9.03 -6.07
N GLN A 222 -17.36 -8.22 -5.28
CA GLN A 222 -17.87 -6.92 -4.88
C GLN A 222 -17.74 -5.87 -5.97
N SER A 223 -18.86 -5.32 -6.36
CA SER A 223 -19.04 -4.37 -7.46
C SER A 223 -18.42 -2.98 -7.29
N VAL A 224 -17.79 -2.68 -6.16
CA VAL A 224 -17.25 -1.34 -5.87
C VAL A 224 -16.22 -0.90 -6.91
N LEU A 225 -15.35 -1.80 -7.35
CA LEU A 225 -14.34 -1.51 -8.38
C LEU A 225 -14.96 -1.26 -9.75
N LEU A 226 -16.03 -1.97 -10.08
CA LEU A 226 -16.73 -1.83 -11.36
C LEU A 226 -17.48 -0.50 -11.44
N ALA A 227 -18.16 -0.10 -10.36
CA ALA A 227 -18.79 1.22 -10.27
C ALA A 227 -17.76 2.35 -10.42
N ARG A 228 -16.58 2.19 -9.85
CA ARG A 228 -15.47 3.14 -10.00
C ARG A 228 -14.83 3.15 -11.38
N ALA A 229 -14.91 2.03 -12.08
CA ALA A 229 -14.55 1.95 -13.48
C ALA A 229 -15.56 2.64 -14.41
N GLY A 230 -16.63 3.24 -13.85
CA GLY A 230 -17.65 3.96 -14.60
C GLY A 230 -18.79 3.07 -15.09
N LEU A 231 -18.82 1.81 -14.67
CA LEU A 231 -19.92 0.90 -15.03
C LEU A 231 -21.15 1.12 -14.12
N PRO A 232 -22.36 0.94 -14.64
CA PRO A 232 -23.58 1.11 -13.85
C PRO A 232 -23.63 0.06 -12.71
N ALA A 233 -24.27 0.43 -11.59
CA ALA A 233 -24.42 -0.47 -10.43
C ALA A 233 -25.20 -1.76 -10.76
N SER A 234 -25.97 -1.77 -11.85
CA SER A 234 -26.68 -2.93 -12.37
C SER A 234 -25.79 -3.86 -13.23
N PHE A 235 -24.55 -3.46 -13.52
CA PHE A 235 -23.66 -4.28 -14.33
C PHE A 235 -23.28 -5.56 -13.59
N ASP A 236 -23.55 -6.69 -14.19
CA ASP A 236 -23.16 -8.01 -13.66
C ASP A 236 -21.96 -8.57 -14.42
N PRO A 237 -20.77 -8.64 -13.80
CA PRO A 237 -19.57 -9.18 -14.43
C PRO A 237 -19.57 -10.72 -14.50
N SER A 238 -20.58 -11.40 -13.95
CA SER A 238 -20.58 -12.87 -13.81
C SER A 238 -20.36 -13.60 -15.12
N GLY A 239 -20.94 -13.08 -16.21
CA GLY A 239 -20.74 -13.63 -17.55
C GLY A 239 -19.29 -13.52 -18.03
N LEU A 240 -18.65 -12.37 -17.85
CA LEU A 240 -17.25 -12.14 -18.20
C LEU A 240 -16.30 -12.96 -17.29
N ILE A 241 -16.61 -13.03 -16.00
CA ILE A 241 -15.81 -13.81 -15.03
C ILE A 241 -15.91 -15.31 -15.34
N SER A 242 -17.09 -15.82 -15.63
CA SER A 242 -17.27 -17.22 -16.00
C SER A 242 -16.53 -17.55 -17.28
N ALA A 243 -16.72 -16.78 -18.35
CA ALA A 243 -16.02 -16.96 -19.62
C ALA A 243 -14.50 -16.86 -19.47
N SER A 244 -14.00 -16.00 -18.56
CA SER A 244 -12.56 -15.85 -18.30
C SER A 244 -11.95 -17.05 -17.55
N ARG A 245 -12.74 -17.83 -16.84
CA ARG A 245 -12.28 -19.03 -16.10
C ARG A 245 -12.21 -20.28 -16.96
N ASP A 246 -12.92 -20.30 -18.07
CA ASP A 246 -12.98 -21.43 -19.01
C ASP A 246 -11.84 -21.38 -20.06
N ILE A 247 -10.96 -20.38 -19.98
CA ILE A 247 -9.80 -20.18 -20.84
C ILE A 247 -8.52 -20.66 -20.15
#